data_8b7368f86af3cd9a3ebc0c21ac7754e4
#
_entry.id   8b7368f86af3cd9a3ebc0c21ac7754e4
#
_cell.length_a   1.000
_cell.length_b   1.000
_cell.length_c   1.000
_cell.angle_alpha   90.00
_cell.angle_beta   90.00
_cell.angle_gamma   90.00
#
_symmetry.space_group_name_H-M   'P 1'
#
loop_
_entity.id
_entity.type
_entity.pdbx_description
1 polymer ?
#
loop_
_entity_poly.entity_id
_entity_poly.type
_entity_poly.pdbx_seq_one_letter_code
_entity_poly.pdbx_strand_id
1 'polypeptide(L)'
;MIGQSGKPLGVVLPPTVMGNVSNSRKQILLNTLDEEVSKYFDVSPPTNVSSGDLPVVSDVFQLQIVEEDGDTQLSLRWISGNERKVETILCGGCKTIELNGKLKVLVGEFFDGKNIEPVVVVEKSRKGVLYERKVYGELGWFEDGDEKEDTKYVGELYKGLPHGMGTITFRKGKWEGDKYIGEWKYGKYDGHGTYTWSHGEKYVGEWKGGKRNGQGTNTWSDGRKYVGELKDGKRWTGTMYYKNGNIIGRNVNGVIQK
;
A
#
# COMPACT_ATOMS: atom_id res chain seq x y z
N MET A 1 -2.36 34.48 22.34
CA MET A 1 -2.45 35.64 21.41
C MET A 1 -3.54 35.34 20.40
N ILE A 2 -4.29 36.33 20.01
CA ILE A 2 -5.38 36.20 19.04
C ILE A 2 -4.91 36.84 17.74
N GLY A 3 -5.11 36.16 16.61
CA GLY A 3 -4.73 36.65 15.29
C GLY A 3 -5.68 37.72 14.74
N GLN A 4 -5.46 38.18 13.51
CA GLN A 4 -6.25 39.24 12.87
C GLN A 4 -7.73 38.82 12.65
N SER A 5 -8.03 37.53 12.53
CA SER A 5 -9.39 36.99 12.38
C SER A 5 -10.12 36.74 13.70
N GLY A 6 -9.47 36.99 14.84
CA GLY A 6 -10.00 36.64 16.16
C GLY A 6 -9.76 35.21 16.60
N LYS A 7 -9.11 34.40 15.76
CA LYS A 7 -8.69 33.03 16.08
C LYS A 7 -7.35 33.01 16.83
N PRO A 8 -7.05 31.97 17.61
CA PRO A 8 -5.71 31.82 18.19
C PRO A 8 -4.64 31.71 17.09
N LEU A 9 -3.43 32.15 17.41
CA LEU A 9 -2.29 32.04 16.50
C LEU A 9 -1.74 30.61 16.52
N GLY A 10 -1.54 30.02 15.35
CA GLY A 10 -0.93 28.73 15.17
C GLY A 10 0.21 28.75 14.14
N VAL A 11 1.13 27.82 14.23
CA VAL A 11 2.22 27.61 13.26
C VAL A 11 2.19 26.14 12.80
N VAL A 12 2.14 25.94 11.48
CA VAL A 12 2.34 24.62 10.87
C VAL A 12 3.82 24.47 10.52
N LEU A 13 4.50 23.55 11.18
CA LEU A 13 5.90 23.24 10.89
C LEU A 13 6.04 22.35 9.65
N PRO A 14 7.20 22.40 8.97
CA PRO A 14 7.51 21.44 7.91
C PRO A 14 7.31 20.00 8.37
N PRO A 15 6.83 19.10 7.51
CA PRO A 15 6.57 17.72 7.89
C PRO A 15 7.85 16.97 8.18
N THR A 16 7.83 16.11 9.16
CA THR A 16 8.84 15.07 9.32
C THR A 16 8.46 13.90 8.42
N VAL A 17 9.38 13.45 7.58
CA VAL A 17 9.14 12.39 6.60
C VAL A 17 10.12 11.25 6.82
N MET A 18 9.60 10.02 6.92
CA MET A 18 10.37 8.78 6.96
C MET A 18 9.87 7.88 5.82
N GLY A 19 10.80 7.20 5.15
CA GLY A 19 10.49 6.39 3.98
C GLY A 19 10.48 7.17 2.66
N ASN A 20 9.96 6.56 1.61
CA ASN A 20 10.10 7.06 0.22
C ASN A 20 8.87 7.86 -0.24
N VAL A 21 8.55 8.94 0.45
CA VAL A 21 7.42 9.83 0.13
C VAL A 21 7.81 10.82 -0.95
N SER A 22 7.08 10.86 -2.07
CA SER A 22 7.34 11.80 -3.15
C SER A 22 7.14 13.28 -2.72
N ASN A 23 7.90 14.20 -3.31
CA ASN A 23 7.77 15.62 -3.00
C ASN A 23 6.37 16.17 -3.30
N SER A 24 5.74 15.72 -4.40
CA SER A 24 4.38 16.11 -4.73
C SER A 24 3.38 15.66 -3.66
N ARG A 25 3.52 14.44 -3.15
CA ARG A 25 2.67 13.91 -2.09
C ARG A 25 2.83 14.67 -0.78
N LYS A 26 4.07 15.00 -0.39
CA LYS A 26 4.36 15.84 0.77
C LYS A 26 3.68 17.19 0.66
N GLN A 27 3.81 17.87 -0.49
CA GLN A 27 3.27 19.21 -0.68
C GLN A 27 1.73 19.20 -0.64
N ILE A 28 1.07 18.20 -1.23
CA ILE A 28 -0.37 18.07 -1.19
C ILE A 28 -0.87 17.90 0.26
N LEU A 29 -0.23 17.03 1.03
CA LEU A 29 -0.60 16.80 2.43
C LEU A 29 -0.34 18.03 3.32
N LEU A 30 0.74 18.76 3.06
CA LEU A 30 1.01 20.04 3.75
C LEU A 30 -0.05 21.08 3.45
N ASN A 31 -0.37 21.28 2.18
CA ASN A 31 -1.40 22.26 1.79
C ASN A 31 -2.74 21.91 2.43
N THR A 32 -3.07 20.61 2.49
CA THR A 32 -4.29 20.15 3.15
C THR A 32 -4.25 20.40 4.65
N LEU A 33 -3.12 20.15 5.31
CA LEU A 33 -2.96 20.42 6.74
C LEU A 33 -3.14 21.92 7.02
N ASP A 34 -2.49 22.77 6.25
CA ASP A 34 -2.54 24.23 6.36
C ASP A 34 -3.98 24.73 6.17
N GLU A 35 -4.68 24.26 5.14
CA GLU A 35 -6.09 24.57 4.87
C GLU A 35 -7.00 24.15 6.04
N GLU A 36 -6.86 22.94 6.55
CA GLU A 36 -7.72 22.41 7.61
C GLU A 36 -7.43 23.08 8.95
N VAL A 37 -6.16 23.31 9.32
CA VAL A 37 -5.79 24.01 10.56
C VAL A 37 -6.23 25.47 10.53
N SER A 38 -6.20 26.12 9.37
CA SER A 38 -6.65 27.52 9.19
C SER A 38 -8.14 27.73 9.52
N LYS A 39 -8.93 26.68 9.59
CA LYS A 39 -10.33 26.77 10.05
C LYS A 39 -10.43 27.11 11.52
N TYR A 40 -9.46 26.71 12.33
CA TYR A 40 -9.42 26.82 13.79
C TYR A 40 -8.43 27.89 14.28
N PHE A 41 -7.35 28.13 13.53
CA PHE A 41 -6.26 29.03 13.92
C PHE A 41 -5.95 30.04 12.80
N ASP A 42 -5.39 31.19 13.18
CA ASP A 42 -4.68 32.06 12.24
C ASP A 42 -3.27 31.50 12.03
N VAL A 43 -3.05 30.85 10.90
CA VAL A 43 -1.79 30.18 10.57
C VAL A 43 -0.80 31.22 10.05
N SER A 44 0.32 31.40 10.74
CA SER A 44 1.44 32.18 10.23
C SER A 44 2.38 31.26 9.41
N PRO A 45 2.85 31.73 8.24
CA PRO A 45 3.86 30.97 7.51
C PRO A 45 5.11 30.80 8.40
N PRO A 46 5.81 29.66 8.32
CA PRO A 46 7.05 29.47 9.04
C PRO A 46 8.07 30.50 8.51
N THR A 47 8.16 31.64 9.16
CA THR A 47 9.31 32.55 8.97
C THR A 47 10.53 31.76 9.38
N ASN A 48 11.63 31.83 8.61
CA ASN A 48 12.91 31.13 8.83
C ASN A 48 13.29 31.04 10.31
N VAL A 49 12.75 30.03 10.99
CA VAL A 49 13.01 29.79 12.40
C VAL A 49 14.26 28.93 12.43
N SER A 50 15.41 29.59 12.64
CA SER A 50 16.58 28.89 13.12
C SER A 50 16.22 28.24 14.45
N SER A 51 16.73 27.06 14.71
CA SER A 51 16.34 26.11 15.79
C SER A 51 16.47 26.63 17.25
N GLY A 52 16.46 27.93 17.48
CA GLY A 52 16.55 28.56 18.79
C GLY A 52 15.41 29.51 19.17
N ASP A 53 14.70 30.07 18.20
CA ASP A 53 13.68 31.10 18.45
C ASP A 53 12.33 30.63 17.85
N LEU A 54 11.64 29.70 18.51
CA LEU A 54 10.22 29.55 18.28
C LEU A 54 9.54 30.85 18.70
N PRO A 55 8.78 31.51 17.80
CA PRO A 55 7.98 32.64 18.21
C PRO A 55 7.10 32.19 19.38
N VAL A 56 6.81 33.10 20.32
CA VAL A 56 5.88 32.83 21.43
C VAL A 56 4.48 32.69 20.85
N VAL A 57 4.29 31.66 20.03
CA VAL A 57 2.99 31.22 19.51
C VAL A 57 2.44 30.18 20.45
N SER A 58 1.16 30.24 20.68
CA SER A 58 0.50 29.34 21.62
C SER A 58 0.45 27.91 21.09
N ASP A 59 0.34 27.72 19.77
CA ASP A 59 0.03 26.44 19.16
C ASP A 59 0.94 26.11 17.96
N VAL A 60 1.54 24.93 18.00
CA VAL A 60 2.44 24.43 16.96
C VAL A 60 1.93 23.09 16.45
N PHE A 61 1.77 22.98 15.13
CA PHE A 61 1.32 21.78 14.45
C PHE A 61 2.43 21.18 13.60
N GLN A 62 2.61 19.87 13.66
CA GLN A 62 3.58 19.17 12.83
C GLN A 62 2.96 17.85 12.33
N LEU A 63 3.00 17.66 11.02
CA LEU A 63 2.65 16.41 10.38
C LEU A 63 3.89 15.52 10.28
N GLN A 64 3.78 14.28 10.73
CA GLN A 64 4.74 13.23 10.46
C GLN A 64 4.15 12.26 9.43
N ILE A 65 4.91 11.94 8.41
CA ILE A 65 4.55 10.99 7.35
C ILE A 65 5.58 9.86 7.38
N VAL A 66 5.13 8.64 7.62
CA VAL A 66 5.97 7.44 7.58
C VAL A 66 5.45 6.52 6.50
N GLU A 67 6.28 6.14 5.54
CA GLU A 67 5.99 5.12 4.53
C GLU A 67 6.87 3.90 4.77
N GLU A 68 6.25 2.76 5.03
CA GLU A 68 6.92 1.49 5.22
C GLU A 68 6.08 0.38 4.57
N ASP A 69 6.71 -0.45 3.74
CA ASP A 69 6.11 -1.62 3.07
C ASP A 69 4.79 -1.33 2.30
N GLY A 70 4.62 -0.11 1.81
CA GLY A 70 3.44 0.32 1.08
C GLY A 70 2.32 0.89 1.96
N ASP A 71 2.52 0.90 3.26
CA ASP A 71 1.63 1.55 4.23
C ASP A 71 2.09 2.98 4.50
N THR A 72 1.14 3.88 4.71
CA THR A 72 1.44 5.26 5.10
C THR A 72 0.81 5.55 6.45
N GLN A 73 1.62 5.95 7.39
CA GLN A 73 1.19 6.49 8.67
C GLN A 73 1.25 8.00 8.64
N LEU A 74 0.15 8.66 9.00
CA LEU A 74 0.09 10.10 9.24
C LEU A 74 -0.08 10.32 10.74
N SER A 75 0.81 11.08 11.35
CA SER A 75 0.69 11.50 12.75
C SER A 75 0.66 13.02 12.82
N LEU A 76 -0.42 13.57 13.34
CA LEU A 76 -0.54 15.00 13.63
C LEU A 76 -0.10 15.24 15.08
N ARG A 77 0.89 16.08 15.24
CA ARG A 77 1.37 16.54 16.55
C ARG A 77 0.94 17.98 16.78
N TRP A 78 0.44 18.23 17.97
CA TRP A 78 0.12 19.57 18.46
C TRP A 78 0.86 19.82 19.78
N ILE A 79 1.39 21.01 19.91
CA ILE A 79 2.08 21.47 21.11
C ILE A 79 1.53 22.87 21.45
N SER A 80 1.00 23.03 22.63
CA SER A 80 0.51 24.30 23.17
C SER A 80 1.02 24.48 24.59
N GLY A 81 1.98 25.38 24.78
CA GLY A 81 2.64 25.55 26.07
C GLY A 81 3.28 24.25 26.58
N ASN A 82 2.77 23.71 27.68
CA ASN A 82 3.22 22.44 28.27
C ASN A 82 2.37 21.23 27.79
N GLU A 83 1.32 21.46 27.05
CA GLU A 83 0.43 20.39 26.55
C GLU A 83 0.95 19.86 25.24
N ARG A 84 0.81 18.56 25.07
CA ARG A 84 1.17 17.84 23.83
C ARG A 84 0.11 16.82 23.51
N LYS A 85 -0.34 16.81 22.27
CA LYS A 85 -1.27 15.83 21.74
C LYS A 85 -0.69 15.24 20.45
N VAL A 86 -0.86 13.95 20.25
CA VAL A 86 -0.49 13.25 19.02
C VAL A 86 -1.63 12.33 18.64
N GLU A 87 -2.13 12.51 17.44
CA GLU A 87 -3.11 11.62 16.84
C GLU A 87 -2.50 10.98 15.60
N THR A 88 -2.81 9.70 15.37
CA THR A 88 -2.20 8.93 14.31
C THR A 88 -3.24 8.16 13.52
N ILE A 89 -3.15 8.24 12.20
CA ILE A 89 -3.92 7.43 11.27
C ILE A 89 -2.98 6.54 10.46
N LEU A 90 -3.33 5.25 10.34
CA LEU A 90 -2.68 4.30 9.48
C LEU A 90 -3.49 4.13 8.19
N CYS A 91 -2.79 4.06 7.06
CA CYS A 91 -3.40 3.89 5.76
C CYS A 91 -2.58 2.95 4.88
N GLY A 92 -3.02 1.69 4.77
CA GLY A 92 -2.37 0.69 3.93
C GLY A 92 -2.62 0.94 2.46
N GLY A 93 -1.55 1.07 1.68
CA GLY A 93 -1.63 1.23 0.23
C GLY A 93 -2.35 2.47 -0.28
N CYS A 94 -2.61 3.48 0.57
CA CYS A 94 -3.41 4.64 0.21
C CYS A 94 -2.78 5.51 -0.86
N LYS A 95 -3.61 5.93 -1.81
CA LYS A 95 -3.30 7.00 -2.76
C LYS A 95 -3.32 8.36 -2.05
N THR A 96 -2.66 9.36 -2.64
CA THR A 96 -2.59 10.70 -2.08
C THR A 96 -3.97 11.31 -1.78
N ILE A 97 -4.98 11.05 -2.63
CA ILE A 97 -6.33 11.58 -2.44
C ILE A 97 -7.03 10.98 -1.22
N GLU A 98 -6.82 9.71 -0.95
CA GLU A 98 -7.37 9.02 0.23
C GLU A 98 -6.69 9.50 1.51
N LEU A 99 -5.37 9.70 1.46
CA LEU A 99 -4.61 10.30 2.56
C LEU A 99 -5.07 11.72 2.87
N ASN A 100 -5.37 12.52 1.85
CA ASN A 100 -5.95 13.85 2.04
C ASN A 100 -7.31 13.79 2.78
N GLY A 101 -8.18 12.88 2.38
CA GLY A 101 -9.45 12.66 3.06
C GLY A 101 -9.26 12.28 4.53
N LYS A 102 -8.33 11.37 4.80
CA LYS A 102 -7.99 10.94 6.17
C LYS A 102 -7.35 12.07 7.01
N LEU A 103 -6.51 12.89 6.39
CA LEU A 103 -5.92 14.04 7.08
C LEU A 103 -6.98 15.08 7.47
N LYS A 104 -7.97 15.35 6.60
CA LYS A 104 -9.10 16.25 6.92
C LYS A 104 -9.91 15.75 8.11
N VAL A 105 -10.20 14.45 8.15
CA VAL A 105 -10.87 13.81 9.27
C VAL A 105 -10.02 13.92 10.54
N LEU A 106 -8.73 13.60 10.45
CA LEU A 106 -7.80 13.67 11.58
C LEU A 106 -7.75 15.06 12.20
N VAL A 107 -7.66 16.12 11.38
CA VAL A 107 -7.65 17.51 11.86
C VAL A 107 -8.99 17.90 12.49
N GLY A 108 -10.12 17.55 11.84
CA GLY A 108 -11.45 17.83 12.36
C GLY A 108 -11.68 17.18 13.72
N GLU A 109 -11.39 15.91 13.83
CA GLU A 109 -11.53 15.15 15.08
C GLU A 109 -10.59 15.66 16.18
N PHE A 110 -9.41 16.13 15.79
CA PHE A 110 -8.42 16.68 16.72
C PHE A 110 -8.93 17.93 17.46
N PHE A 111 -9.73 18.78 16.78
CA PHE A 111 -10.23 20.05 17.35
C PHE A 111 -11.67 20.00 17.84
N ASP A 112 -12.51 19.09 17.36
CA ASP A 112 -13.91 18.99 17.77
C ASP A 112 -14.11 18.41 19.18
N GLY A 113 -13.03 18.15 19.91
CA GLY A 113 -13.06 17.77 21.34
C GLY A 113 -13.73 16.41 21.63
N LYS A 114 -14.04 15.64 20.61
CA LYS A 114 -14.45 14.25 20.80
C LYS A 114 -13.19 13.46 21.17
N ASN A 115 -13.12 12.98 22.41
CA ASN A 115 -12.17 11.96 22.81
C ASN A 115 -12.33 10.79 21.84
N ILE A 116 -11.44 10.72 20.85
CA ILE A 116 -11.32 9.55 20.03
C ILE A 116 -10.50 8.59 20.89
N GLU A 117 -11.16 7.60 21.49
CA GLU A 117 -10.46 6.34 21.66
C GLU A 117 -9.87 6.04 20.29
N PRO A 118 -8.58 5.63 20.19
CA PRO A 118 -8.01 5.28 18.90
C PRO A 118 -9.00 4.30 18.28
N VAL A 119 -9.75 4.78 17.30
CA VAL A 119 -10.56 3.89 16.49
C VAL A 119 -9.52 3.12 15.74
N VAL A 120 -9.10 2.01 16.34
CA VAL A 120 -8.55 0.90 15.60
C VAL A 120 -9.69 0.51 14.69
N VAL A 121 -9.79 1.16 13.55
CA VAL A 121 -10.60 0.67 12.46
C VAL A 121 -9.91 -0.63 12.08
N VAL A 122 -10.29 -1.68 12.78
CA VAL A 122 -10.05 -3.03 12.29
C VAL A 122 -10.97 -3.12 11.08
N GLU A 123 -10.46 -2.62 9.95
CA GLU A 123 -11.12 -2.89 8.68
C GLU A 123 -11.12 -4.41 8.56
N LYS A 124 -12.26 -5.02 8.88
CA LYS A 124 -12.46 -6.44 8.64
C LYS A 124 -12.25 -6.65 7.15
N SER A 125 -11.46 -7.65 6.80
CA SER A 125 -11.40 -8.11 5.43
C SER A 125 -12.83 -8.34 4.94
N ARG A 126 -13.17 -7.78 3.81
CA ARG A 126 -14.47 -7.95 3.15
C ARG A 126 -14.28 -8.68 1.83
N LYS A 127 -15.27 -9.41 1.38
CA LYS A 127 -15.26 -9.93 0.00
C LYS A 127 -15.73 -8.85 -0.96
N GLY A 128 -15.11 -8.81 -2.13
CA GLY A 128 -15.45 -7.82 -3.14
C GLY A 128 -14.82 -8.09 -4.51
N VAL A 129 -15.10 -7.18 -5.41
CA VAL A 129 -14.56 -7.17 -6.77
C VAL A 129 -13.74 -5.90 -6.95
N LEU A 130 -12.56 -6.03 -7.54
CA LEU A 130 -11.73 -4.91 -7.96
C LEU A 130 -11.33 -5.10 -9.41
N TYR A 131 -11.10 -3.98 -10.08
CA TYR A 131 -10.60 -3.93 -11.45
C TYR A 131 -9.24 -3.25 -11.45
N GLU A 132 -8.26 -3.90 -12.09
CA GLU A 132 -6.92 -3.36 -12.25
C GLU A 132 -6.81 -2.67 -13.60
N ARG A 133 -6.51 -1.39 -13.62
CA ARG A 133 -6.28 -0.61 -14.84
C ARG A 133 -5.28 0.50 -14.63
N LYS A 134 -4.74 1.01 -15.74
CA LYS A 134 -3.86 2.19 -15.72
C LYS A 134 -4.68 3.46 -15.77
N VAL A 135 -4.43 4.36 -14.83
CA VAL A 135 -4.97 5.72 -14.82
C VAL A 135 -3.79 6.68 -14.75
N TYR A 136 -3.67 7.58 -15.71
CA TYR A 136 -2.52 8.50 -15.84
C TYR A 136 -1.14 7.81 -15.85
N GLY A 137 -1.09 6.59 -16.43
CA GLY A 137 0.16 5.82 -16.53
C GLY A 137 0.48 4.93 -15.32
N GLU A 138 -0.20 5.11 -14.20
CA GLU A 138 -0.04 4.30 -12.98
C GLU A 138 -1.09 3.20 -12.88
N LEU A 139 -0.65 2.00 -12.52
CA LEU A 139 -1.51 0.85 -12.28
C LEU A 139 -2.23 1.02 -10.93
N GLY A 140 -3.53 0.78 -10.89
CA GLY A 140 -4.31 0.89 -9.67
C GLY A 140 -5.51 -0.06 -9.62
N TRP A 141 -6.04 -0.25 -8.41
CA TRP A 141 -7.22 -1.04 -8.12
C TRP A 141 -8.44 -0.14 -7.93
N PHE A 142 -9.57 -0.49 -8.56
CA PHE A 142 -10.80 0.29 -8.56
C PHE A 142 -12.00 -0.62 -8.33
N GLU A 143 -13.02 -0.15 -7.61
CA GLU A 143 -14.27 -0.89 -7.39
C GLU A 143 -15.20 -0.86 -8.61
N ASP A 144 -15.03 0.12 -9.49
CA ASP A 144 -15.71 0.25 -10.77
C ASP A 144 -14.80 -0.17 -11.93
N GLY A 145 -15.32 -0.83 -12.94
CA GLY A 145 -14.57 -1.24 -14.12
C GLY A 145 -15.40 -1.98 -15.15
N ASP A 146 -14.83 -2.16 -16.34
CA ASP A 146 -15.44 -2.92 -17.42
C ASP A 146 -15.07 -4.40 -17.28
N GLU A 147 -16.07 -5.26 -17.09
CA GLU A 147 -15.85 -6.70 -16.93
C GLU A 147 -15.23 -7.40 -18.14
N LYS A 148 -15.29 -6.80 -19.32
CA LYS A 148 -14.75 -7.36 -20.56
C LYS A 148 -13.34 -6.85 -20.85
N GLU A 149 -13.03 -5.62 -20.44
CA GLU A 149 -11.80 -4.92 -20.79
C GLU A 149 -10.79 -4.91 -19.64
N ASP A 150 -11.26 -4.72 -18.40
CA ASP A 150 -10.36 -4.56 -17.26
C ASP A 150 -10.00 -5.91 -16.64
N THR A 151 -8.76 -6.02 -16.17
CA THR A 151 -8.32 -7.16 -15.35
C THR A 151 -9.14 -7.21 -14.07
N LYS A 152 -9.85 -8.35 -13.83
CA LYS A 152 -10.81 -8.51 -12.73
C LYS A 152 -10.24 -9.33 -11.59
N TYR A 153 -10.30 -8.79 -10.40
CA TYR A 153 -10.08 -9.51 -9.14
C TYR A 153 -11.40 -9.76 -8.43
N VAL A 154 -11.54 -10.95 -7.84
CA VAL A 154 -12.65 -11.33 -6.97
C VAL A 154 -12.09 -12.06 -5.76
N GLY A 155 -12.32 -11.55 -4.57
CA GLY A 155 -11.75 -12.15 -3.36
C GLY A 155 -11.90 -11.31 -2.12
N GLU A 156 -11.06 -11.60 -1.15
CA GLU A 156 -10.97 -10.83 0.08
C GLU A 156 -10.22 -9.53 -0.17
N LEU A 157 -10.71 -8.46 0.44
CA LEU A 157 -10.18 -7.11 0.34
C LEU A 157 -9.82 -6.61 1.74
N TYR A 158 -8.70 -5.93 1.82
CA TYR A 158 -8.30 -5.19 3.01
C TYR A 158 -7.79 -3.82 2.57
N LYS A 159 -8.37 -2.76 3.13
CA LYS A 159 -8.02 -1.36 2.80
C LYS A 159 -8.05 -1.07 1.28
N GLY A 160 -9.06 -1.57 0.58
CA GLY A 160 -9.24 -1.33 -0.86
C GLY A 160 -8.28 -2.09 -1.77
N LEU A 161 -7.51 -3.04 -1.24
CA LEU A 161 -6.55 -3.86 -2.00
C LEU A 161 -6.89 -5.36 -1.90
N PRO A 162 -6.51 -6.17 -2.91
CA PRO A 162 -6.50 -7.62 -2.79
C PRO A 162 -5.73 -8.09 -1.56
N HIS A 163 -6.39 -8.89 -0.71
CA HIS A 163 -5.81 -9.45 0.51
C HIS A 163 -6.50 -10.79 0.83
N GLY A 164 -5.82 -11.69 1.60
CA GLY A 164 -6.39 -13.01 1.87
C GLY A 164 -6.58 -13.84 0.61
N MET A 165 -7.67 -14.60 0.51
CA MET A 165 -7.94 -15.46 -0.64
C MET A 165 -8.63 -14.72 -1.77
N GLY A 166 -8.12 -14.89 -3.01
CA GLY A 166 -8.72 -14.24 -4.17
C GLY A 166 -8.28 -14.80 -5.52
N THR A 167 -9.03 -14.39 -6.53
CA THR A 167 -8.82 -14.77 -7.93
C THR A 167 -8.65 -13.52 -8.77
N ILE A 168 -7.60 -13.43 -9.58
CA ILE A 168 -7.48 -12.45 -10.64
C ILE A 168 -7.54 -13.13 -12.01
N THR A 169 -8.21 -12.49 -12.95
CA THR A 169 -8.26 -12.91 -14.35
C THR A 169 -7.88 -11.73 -15.23
N PHE A 170 -6.86 -11.91 -16.02
CA PHE A 170 -6.36 -10.90 -16.94
C PHE A 170 -7.17 -10.90 -18.22
N ARG A 171 -7.78 -9.76 -18.56
CA ARG A 171 -8.70 -9.65 -19.69
C ARG A 171 -8.07 -9.05 -20.94
N LYS A 172 -6.97 -8.31 -20.78
CA LYS A 172 -6.33 -7.56 -21.86
C LYS A 172 -4.82 -7.44 -21.68
N GLY A 173 -4.15 -7.19 -22.78
CA GLY A 173 -2.71 -6.90 -22.80
C GLY A 173 -1.84 -8.14 -22.75
N LYS A 174 -0.61 -7.97 -22.26
CA LYS A 174 0.44 -9.02 -22.29
C LYS A 174 0.05 -10.30 -21.55
N TRP A 175 -0.85 -10.22 -20.57
CA TRP A 175 -1.23 -11.31 -19.68
C TRP A 175 -2.65 -11.80 -19.95
N GLU A 176 -3.23 -11.43 -21.09
CA GLU A 176 -4.59 -11.81 -21.45
C GLU A 176 -4.79 -13.33 -21.41
N GLY A 177 -5.86 -13.77 -20.72
CA GLY A 177 -6.17 -15.17 -20.49
C GLY A 177 -5.45 -15.81 -19.32
N ASP A 178 -4.47 -15.12 -18.71
CA ASP A 178 -3.80 -15.60 -17.51
C ASP A 178 -4.75 -15.51 -16.31
N LYS A 179 -4.51 -16.38 -15.30
CA LYS A 179 -5.29 -16.43 -14.08
C LYS A 179 -4.43 -16.78 -12.88
N TYR A 180 -4.66 -16.10 -11.76
CA TYR A 180 -4.11 -16.50 -10.47
C TYR A 180 -5.25 -16.76 -9.48
N ILE A 181 -5.11 -17.82 -8.69
CA ILE A 181 -5.99 -18.15 -7.57
C ILE A 181 -5.10 -18.46 -6.39
N GLY A 182 -5.28 -17.76 -5.27
CA GLY A 182 -4.46 -17.99 -4.09
C GLY A 182 -4.50 -16.86 -3.09
N GLU A 183 -3.48 -16.83 -2.25
CA GLU A 183 -3.31 -15.86 -1.19
C GLU A 183 -2.71 -14.55 -1.70
N TRP A 184 -3.17 -13.46 -1.12
CA TRP A 184 -2.80 -12.10 -1.46
C TRP A 184 -2.43 -11.31 -0.21
N LYS A 185 -1.47 -10.41 -0.36
CA LYS A 185 -1.13 -9.44 0.67
C LYS A 185 -0.88 -8.08 0.03
N TYR A 186 -1.71 -7.10 0.37
CA TYR A 186 -1.62 -5.71 -0.13
C TYR A 186 -1.45 -5.62 -1.66
N GLY A 187 -2.32 -6.29 -2.41
CA GLY A 187 -2.32 -6.26 -3.87
C GLY A 187 -1.25 -7.11 -4.56
N LYS A 188 -0.51 -7.93 -3.80
CA LYS A 188 0.53 -8.83 -4.33
C LYS A 188 0.21 -10.29 -4.01
N TYR A 189 0.63 -11.22 -4.86
CA TYR A 189 0.61 -12.65 -4.57
C TYR A 189 1.55 -12.92 -3.40
N ASP A 190 1.05 -13.53 -2.32
CA ASP A 190 1.83 -13.80 -1.11
C ASP A 190 1.18 -14.94 -0.34
N GLY A 191 1.92 -16.02 -0.08
CA GLY A 191 1.41 -17.28 0.45
C GLY A 191 1.27 -18.34 -0.64
N HIS A 192 0.27 -19.22 -0.55
CA HIS A 192 0.06 -20.30 -1.52
C HIS A 192 -0.87 -19.89 -2.65
N GLY A 193 -0.52 -20.28 -3.89
CA GLY A 193 -1.36 -19.97 -5.03
C GLY A 193 -1.05 -20.76 -6.29
N THR A 194 -1.99 -20.69 -7.21
CA THR A 194 -1.92 -21.27 -8.54
C THR A 194 -1.97 -20.17 -9.58
N TYR A 195 -0.94 -20.08 -10.40
CA TYR A 195 -0.94 -19.26 -11.61
C TYR A 195 -1.08 -20.15 -12.84
N THR A 196 -2.02 -19.84 -13.69
CA THR A 196 -2.25 -20.53 -14.97
C THR A 196 -2.06 -19.50 -16.07
N TRP A 197 -1.08 -19.76 -16.95
CA TRP A 197 -0.85 -18.95 -18.14
C TRP A 197 -1.81 -19.34 -19.26
N SER A 198 -2.18 -18.40 -20.08
CA SER A 198 -3.08 -18.59 -21.22
C SER A 198 -2.63 -19.67 -22.21
N HIS A 199 -1.31 -19.87 -22.34
CA HIS A 199 -0.71 -20.89 -23.19
C HIS A 199 -0.62 -22.29 -22.53
N GLY A 200 -1.23 -22.49 -21.34
CA GLY A 200 -1.37 -23.80 -20.68
C GLY A 200 -0.26 -24.14 -19.67
N GLU A 201 0.73 -23.29 -19.46
CA GLU A 201 1.67 -23.46 -18.34
C GLU A 201 0.95 -23.21 -17.02
N LYS A 202 1.40 -23.89 -15.93
CA LYS A 202 0.82 -23.77 -14.61
C LYS A 202 1.89 -23.82 -13.54
N TYR A 203 1.80 -22.93 -12.57
CA TYR A 203 2.57 -22.99 -11.34
C TYR A 203 1.63 -23.16 -10.14
N VAL A 204 1.97 -24.09 -9.26
CA VAL A 204 1.29 -24.32 -7.97
C VAL A 204 2.36 -24.28 -6.89
N GLY A 205 2.25 -23.40 -5.92
CA GLY A 205 3.26 -23.29 -4.87
C GLY A 205 3.23 -21.96 -4.14
N GLU A 206 4.34 -21.67 -3.50
CA GLU A 206 4.52 -20.51 -2.65
C GLU A 206 4.89 -19.25 -3.46
N TRP A 207 4.39 -18.12 -2.98
CA TRP A 207 4.60 -16.79 -3.54
C TRP A 207 5.05 -15.83 -2.43
N LYS A 208 5.89 -14.88 -2.78
CA LYS A 208 6.28 -13.80 -1.88
C LYS A 208 6.44 -12.50 -2.65
N GLY A 209 5.66 -11.47 -2.28
CA GLY A 209 5.73 -10.16 -2.91
C GLY A 209 5.53 -10.17 -4.43
N GLY A 210 4.66 -11.05 -4.96
CA GLY A 210 4.37 -11.19 -6.39
C GLY A 210 5.32 -12.12 -7.15
N LYS A 211 6.30 -12.74 -6.49
CA LYS A 211 7.26 -13.66 -7.10
C LYS A 211 7.07 -15.08 -6.60
N ARG A 212 7.28 -16.07 -7.46
CA ARG A 212 7.37 -17.49 -7.04
C ARG A 212 8.57 -17.63 -6.11
N ASN A 213 8.31 -18.13 -4.87
CA ASN A 213 9.32 -18.20 -3.83
C ASN A 213 8.94 -19.32 -2.85
N GLY A 214 9.86 -20.21 -2.52
CA GLY A 214 9.57 -21.40 -1.71
C GLY A 214 9.24 -22.62 -2.54
N GLN A 215 8.53 -23.59 -1.98
CA GLN A 215 8.22 -24.86 -2.62
C GLN A 215 7.12 -24.71 -3.68
N GLY A 216 7.32 -25.40 -4.83
CA GLY A 216 6.30 -25.37 -5.86
C GLY A 216 6.54 -26.35 -7.01
N THR A 217 5.51 -26.48 -7.82
CA THR A 217 5.52 -27.26 -9.05
C THR A 217 5.19 -26.36 -10.23
N ASN A 218 6.10 -26.28 -11.18
CA ASN A 218 5.86 -25.68 -12.48
C ASN A 218 5.58 -26.77 -13.48
N THR A 219 4.47 -26.72 -14.18
CA THR A 219 4.11 -27.65 -15.27
C THR A 219 4.02 -26.86 -16.57
N TRP A 220 4.84 -27.21 -17.54
CA TRP A 220 4.82 -26.59 -18.88
C TRP A 220 3.71 -27.19 -19.76
N SER A 221 3.35 -26.47 -20.81
CA SER A 221 2.32 -26.90 -21.76
C SER A 221 2.62 -28.23 -22.46
N ASP A 222 3.90 -28.60 -22.59
CA ASP A 222 4.33 -29.87 -23.15
C ASP A 222 4.30 -31.04 -22.14
N GLY A 223 3.91 -30.78 -20.90
CA GLY A 223 3.78 -31.75 -19.82
C GLY A 223 5.04 -32.01 -19.01
N ARG A 224 6.16 -31.38 -19.33
CA ARG A 224 7.34 -31.36 -18.43
C ARG A 224 6.99 -30.72 -17.11
N LYS A 225 7.70 -31.08 -16.03
CA LYS A 225 7.49 -30.50 -14.69
C LYS A 225 8.82 -30.16 -14.04
N TYR A 226 8.79 -29.13 -13.24
CA TYR A 226 9.78 -28.89 -12.19
C TYR A 226 9.09 -29.00 -10.84
N VAL A 227 9.70 -29.72 -9.91
CA VAL A 227 9.23 -29.86 -8.52
C VAL A 227 10.38 -29.49 -7.62
N GLY A 228 10.18 -28.51 -6.74
CA GLY A 228 11.21 -28.05 -5.82
C GLY A 228 11.07 -26.59 -5.44
N GLU A 229 12.15 -26.08 -4.86
CA GLU A 229 12.26 -24.71 -4.38
C GLU A 229 12.48 -23.73 -5.52
N LEU A 230 11.78 -22.59 -5.47
CA LEU A 230 12.04 -21.40 -6.27
C LEU A 230 12.52 -20.28 -5.35
N LYS A 231 13.37 -19.39 -5.90
CA LYS A 231 13.84 -18.20 -5.23
C LYS A 231 13.80 -17.03 -6.20
N ASP A 232 13.08 -15.98 -5.85
CA ASP A 232 12.86 -14.79 -6.71
C ASP A 232 12.43 -15.12 -8.13
N GLY A 233 11.51 -16.09 -8.29
CA GLY A 233 10.98 -16.54 -9.58
C GLY A 233 11.86 -17.54 -10.33
N LYS A 234 13.07 -17.83 -9.86
CA LYS A 234 14.03 -18.76 -10.48
C LYS A 234 14.01 -20.11 -9.79
N ARG A 235 14.22 -21.19 -10.54
CA ARG A 235 14.42 -22.54 -9.99
C ARG A 235 15.67 -22.56 -9.15
N TRP A 236 15.55 -23.02 -7.89
CA TRP A 236 16.65 -23.02 -6.93
C TRP A 236 17.15 -24.45 -6.69
N THR A 237 16.44 -25.25 -5.92
CA THR A 237 16.78 -26.65 -5.63
C THR A 237 15.58 -27.53 -5.91
N GLY A 238 15.71 -28.49 -6.85
CA GLY A 238 14.60 -29.35 -7.25
C GLY A 238 14.92 -30.22 -8.47
N THR A 239 13.91 -30.95 -8.91
CA THR A 239 14.05 -31.93 -9.99
C THR A 239 13.14 -31.59 -11.18
N MET A 240 13.66 -31.74 -12.38
CA MET A 240 12.91 -31.64 -13.63
C MET A 240 12.57 -33.03 -14.16
N TYR A 241 11.35 -33.16 -14.66
CA TYR A 241 10.79 -34.40 -15.17
C TYR A 241 10.25 -34.23 -16.59
N TYR A 242 10.38 -35.24 -17.40
CA TYR A 242 9.60 -35.39 -18.61
C TYR A 242 8.12 -35.68 -18.28
N LYS A 243 7.23 -35.55 -19.26
CA LYS A 243 5.81 -35.90 -19.14
C LYS A 243 5.56 -37.33 -18.66
N ASN A 244 6.43 -38.27 -19.07
CA ASN A 244 6.36 -39.67 -18.65
C ASN A 244 6.92 -39.95 -17.25
N GLY A 245 7.37 -38.92 -16.52
CA GLY A 245 7.89 -39.03 -15.16
C GLY A 245 9.41 -39.27 -15.05
N ASN A 246 10.10 -39.54 -16.17
CA ASN A 246 11.56 -39.70 -16.15
C ASN A 246 12.24 -38.37 -15.78
N ILE A 247 13.38 -38.45 -15.08
CA ILE A 247 14.15 -37.29 -14.68
C ILE A 247 14.91 -36.72 -15.90
N ILE A 248 14.80 -35.39 -16.08
CA ILE A 248 15.59 -34.64 -17.08
C ILE A 248 16.91 -34.18 -16.46
N GLY A 249 16.87 -33.75 -15.19
CA GLY A 249 17.99 -33.18 -14.46
C GLY A 249 17.59 -32.56 -13.14
N ARG A 250 18.55 -32.08 -12.38
CA ARG A 250 18.34 -31.48 -11.09
C ARG A 250 18.89 -30.06 -11.04
N ASN A 251 18.27 -29.20 -10.28
CA ASN A 251 18.83 -27.91 -9.86
C ASN A 251 19.32 -28.04 -8.42
N VAL A 252 20.51 -27.53 -8.15
CA VAL A 252 21.08 -27.41 -6.80
C VAL A 252 21.63 -26.00 -6.66
N ASN A 253 21.06 -25.22 -5.75
CA ASN A 253 21.42 -23.83 -5.53
C ASN A 253 21.43 -22.98 -6.81
N GLY A 254 20.42 -23.17 -7.68
CA GLY A 254 20.27 -22.46 -8.94
C GLY A 254 21.10 -23.02 -10.12
N VAL A 255 21.98 -23.99 -9.90
CA VAL A 255 22.83 -24.60 -10.94
C VAL A 255 22.22 -25.91 -11.43
N ILE A 256 22.13 -26.06 -12.77
CA ILE A 256 21.61 -27.26 -13.39
C ILE A 256 22.72 -28.35 -13.35
N GLN A 257 22.37 -29.48 -12.78
CA GLN A 257 23.17 -30.70 -12.81
C GLN A 257 22.50 -31.67 -13.77
N LYS A 258 23.27 -32.13 -14.73
CA LYS A 258 22.85 -33.13 -15.74
C LYS A 258 23.12 -34.54 -15.23
#